data_8e2a7f7bb19867161f3c0849392fd48e
#
_entry.id   8e2a7f7bb19867161f3c0849392fd48e
#
_cell.length_a   1.000
_cell.length_b   1.000
_cell.length_c   1.000
_cell.angle_alpha   90.00
_cell.angle_beta   90.00
_cell.angle_gamma   90.00
#
_symmetry.space_group_name_H-M   'P 1'
#
loop_
_entity.id
_entity.type
_entity.pdbx_description
1 polymer ?
#
loop_
_entity_poly.entity_id
_entity_poly.type
_entity_poly.pdbx_seq_one_letter_code
_entity_poly.pdbx_strand_id
1 'polypeptide(L)'
;MKKLILFIGLLLFAFLNVCAQKEYQIEQVSAINMGDGRILFRDLKTDKPLDGEHRIIDGYHSAYILADFKEGLYNGKYEEHEYNKLICEGAYKEGRKNGVFKMYSDEGRLKEEKSYKDGKLDGAHKTYYTTGKVERERNY
;
A
#
# COMPACT_ATOMS: atom_id res chain seq x y z
N MET A 1 4.49 54.45 21.64
CA MET A 1 4.48 53.78 20.33
C MET A 1 5.36 52.52 20.38
N LYS A 2 4.92 51.49 21.06
CA LYS A 2 5.60 50.18 21.11
C LYS A 2 4.56 49.14 21.55
N LYS A 3 3.67 48.72 20.65
CA LYS A 3 2.76 47.55 20.83
C LYS A 3 2.07 47.24 19.52
N LEU A 4 2.79 46.78 18.49
CA LEU A 4 2.15 46.21 17.27
C LEU A 4 3.07 45.27 16.48
N ILE A 5 3.89 44.45 17.13
CA ILE A 5 4.70 43.43 16.43
C ILE A 5 4.67 42.14 17.27
N LEU A 6 3.53 41.65 17.65
CA LEU A 6 3.49 40.35 18.36
C LEU A 6 2.24 39.49 17.99
N PHE A 7 1.66 39.65 16.81
CA PHE A 7 0.49 38.87 16.42
C PHE A 7 0.60 38.21 15.02
N ILE A 8 1.75 38.22 14.37
CA ILE A 8 1.94 37.56 13.06
C ILE A 8 2.67 36.23 13.16
N GLY A 9 3.15 35.84 14.33
CA GLY A 9 3.91 34.60 14.56
C GLY A 9 3.07 33.34 14.84
N LEU A 10 1.76 33.47 15.05
CA LEU A 10 0.92 32.33 15.53
C LEU A 10 -0.05 31.75 14.50
N LEU A 11 -0.01 32.18 13.25
CA LEU A 11 -0.92 31.74 12.20
C LEU A 11 -0.27 30.90 11.10
N LEU A 12 1.03 30.59 11.21
CA LEU A 12 1.74 29.77 10.20
C LEU A 12 2.02 28.33 10.66
N PHE A 13 1.52 27.90 11.83
CA PHE A 13 1.73 26.53 12.32
C PHE A 13 0.53 25.61 12.13
N ALA A 14 -0.53 26.04 11.46
CA ALA A 14 -1.79 25.28 11.37
C ALA A 14 -2.03 24.50 10.06
N PHE A 15 -1.07 24.49 9.11
CA PHE A 15 -1.29 23.81 7.82
C PHE A 15 -0.15 22.88 7.37
N LEU A 16 0.61 22.32 8.30
CA LEU A 16 1.50 21.20 8.01
C LEU A 16 1.04 19.95 8.77
N ASN A 17 -0.25 19.60 8.66
CA ASN A 17 -0.64 18.19 8.63
C ASN A 17 -0.31 17.65 7.23
N VAL A 18 0.96 17.67 6.85
CA VAL A 18 1.49 16.67 5.95
C VAL A 18 1.20 15.37 6.68
N CYS A 19 0.30 14.57 6.13
CA CYS A 19 0.08 13.20 6.55
C CYS A 19 1.45 12.53 6.45
N ALA A 20 2.22 12.58 7.53
CA ALA A 20 3.55 12.00 7.57
C ALA A 20 3.30 10.51 7.45
N GLN A 21 3.66 9.96 6.29
CA GLN A 21 3.69 8.54 6.05
C GLN A 21 4.38 7.87 7.23
N LYS A 22 3.64 7.06 7.97
CA LYS A 22 4.18 6.39 9.15
C LYS A 22 4.88 5.12 8.72
N GLU A 23 6.14 4.99 9.11
CA GLU A 23 6.94 3.80 8.83
C GLU A 23 6.94 2.86 10.04
N TYR A 24 6.82 1.57 9.76
CA TYR A 24 6.94 0.49 10.71
C TYR A 24 7.97 -0.53 10.25
N GLN A 25 8.75 -1.07 11.18
CA GLN A 25 9.43 -2.34 10.93
C GLN A 25 8.41 -3.48 11.07
N ILE A 26 8.58 -4.56 10.34
CA ILE A 26 7.62 -5.67 10.33
C ILE A 26 7.36 -6.24 11.73
N GLU A 27 8.37 -6.23 12.61
CA GLU A 27 8.28 -6.68 14.00
C GLU A 27 7.43 -5.77 14.90
N GLN A 28 7.09 -4.57 14.42
CA GLN A 28 6.26 -3.61 15.15
C GLN A 28 4.78 -3.75 14.83
N VAL A 29 4.44 -4.63 13.90
CA VAL A 29 3.07 -4.81 13.40
C VAL A 29 2.63 -6.25 13.58
N SER A 30 1.46 -6.47 14.17
CA SER A 30 0.81 -7.78 14.13
C SER A 30 -0.05 -7.91 12.87
N ALA A 31 0.01 -9.07 12.23
CA ALA A 31 -0.82 -9.44 11.09
C ALA A 31 -1.69 -10.64 11.49
N ILE A 32 -2.98 -10.42 11.67
CA ILE A 32 -3.94 -11.40 12.17
C ILE A 32 -4.79 -11.90 11.00
N ASN A 33 -4.71 -13.19 10.70
CA ASN A 33 -5.58 -13.82 9.70
C ASN A 33 -7.01 -13.92 10.24
N MET A 34 -7.97 -13.33 9.56
CA MET A 34 -9.38 -13.32 9.94
C MET A 34 -10.15 -14.59 9.54
N GLY A 35 -9.48 -15.55 8.86
CA GLY A 35 -10.11 -16.83 8.44
C GLY A 35 -10.91 -16.74 7.13
N ASP A 36 -11.17 -15.57 6.61
CA ASP A 36 -11.90 -15.34 5.34
C ASP A 36 -10.98 -14.81 4.21
N GLY A 37 -9.66 -14.93 4.41
CA GLY A 37 -8.62 -14.47 3.49
C GLY A 37 -8.23 -13.00 3.68
N ARG A 38 -8.82 -12.28 4.63
CA ARG A 38 -8.39 -10.94 5.03
C ARG A 38 -7.36 -11.00 6.14
N ILE A 39 -6.49 -10.00 6.19
CA ILE A 39 -5.48 -9.83 7.23
C ILE A 39 -5.72 -8.50 7.93
N LEU A 40 -5.81 -8.52 9.26
CA LEU A 40 -5.95 -7.34 10.10
C LEU A 40 -4.56 -6.96 10.64
N PHE A 41 -4.15 -5.72 10.40
CA PHE A 41 -2.87 -5.17 10.85
C PHE A 41 -3.06 -4.24 12.04
N ARG A 42 -2.23 -4.41 13.07
CA ARG A 42 -2.25 -3.61 14.30
C ARG A 42 -0.82 -3.21 14.69
N ASP A 43 -0.68 -2.01 15.22
CA ASP A 43 0.53 -1.54 15.88
C ASP A 43 0.70 -2.29 17.21
N LEU A 44 1.78 -3.04 17.37
CA LEU A 44 2.02 -3.87 18.57
C LEU A 44 2.24 -3.05 19.85
N LYS A 45 2.69 -1.79 19.74
CA LYS A 45 2.92 -0.93 20.90
C LYS A 45 1.63 -0.35 21.46
N THR A 46 0.71 0.02 20.57
CA THR A 46 -0.53 0.71 20.95
C THR A 46 -1.76 -0.18 20.93
N ASP A 47 -1.62 -1.37 20.36
CA ASP A 47 -2.70 -2.33 20.05
C ASP A 47 -3.84 -1.74 19.22
N LYS A 48 -3.56 -0.64 18.50
CA LYS A 48 -4.54 -0.02 17.60
C LYS A 48 -4.42 -0.57 16.18
N PRO A 49 -5.53 -0.73 15.45
CA PRO A 49 -5.49 -1.04 14.04
C PRO A 49 -4.77 0.06 13.26
N LEU A 50 -4.07 -0.30 12.19
CA LEU A 50 -3.45 0.66 11.29
C LEU A 50 -4.53 1.45 10.54
N ASP A 51 -4.32 2.75 10.35
CA ASP A 51 -5.24 3.64 9.63
C ASP A 51 -4.46 4.70 8.86
N GLY A 52 -4.80 4.93 7.58
CA GLY A 52 -4.07 5.80 6.67
C GLY A 52 -2.96 5.08 5.90
N GLU A 53 -2.11 5.86 5.22
CA GLU A 53 -0.98 5.33 4.45
C GLU A 53 0.19 4.97 5.38
N HIS A 54 0.68 3.74 5.25
CA HIS A 54 1.82 3.24 6.00
C HIS A 54 2.80 2.48 5.12
N ARG A 55 4.08 2.59 5.49
CA ARG A 55 5.16 1.78 4.94
C ARG A 55 5.57 0.74 5.97
N ILE A 56 5.46 -0.54 5.63
CA ILE A 56 5.88 -1.67 6.47
C ILE A 56 7.14 -2.26 5.86
N ILE A 57 8.24 -2.25 6.60
CA ILE A 57 9.57 -2.61 6.13
C ILE A 57 9.96 -3.99 6.69
N ASP A 58 10.30 -4.91 5.80
CA ASP A 58 11.00 -6.15 6.12
C ASP A 58 12.50 -5.98 5.80
N GLY A 59 13.26 -5.62 6.82
CA GLY A 59 14.70 -5.38 6.68
C GLY A 59 15.50 -6.63 6.32
N TYR A 60 15.02 -7.82 6.69
CA TYR A 60 15.71 -9.10 6.40
C TYR A 60 15.68 -9.44 4.91
N HIS A 61 14.57 -9.13 4.23
CA HIS A 61 14.38 -9.43 2.81
C HIS A 61 14.62 -8.22 1.90
N SER A 62 15.06 -7.07 2.45
CA SER A 62 15.20 -5.82 1.70
C SER A 62 13.91 -5.44 0.97
N ALA A 63 12.77 -5.72 1.59
CA ALA A 63 11.43 -5.53 1.05
C ALA A 63 10.64 -4.52 1.87
N TYR A 64 9.64 -3.90 1.26
CA TYR A 64 8.64 -3.12 1.97
C TYR A 64 7.31 -3.10 1.22
N ILE A 65 6.25 -2.90 1.99
CA ILE A 65 4.91 -2.65 1.49
C ILE A 65 4.57 -1.18 1.76
N LEU A 66 4.02 -0.50 0.76
CA LEU A 66 3.40 0.81 0.89
C LEU A 66 1.90 0.63 0.62
N ALA A 67 1.07 0.89 1.62
CA ALA A 67 -0.36 0.62 1.49
C ALA A 67 -1.22 1.57 2.31
N ASP A 68 -2.45 1.77 1.82
CA ASP A 68 -3.51 2.43 2.57
C ASP A 68 -4.25 1.43 3.44
N PHE A 69 -4.48 1.81 4.69
CA PHE A 69 -5.22 1.03 5.67
C PHE A 69 -6.45 1.77 6.17
N LYS A 70 -7.50 1.01 6.47
CA LYS A 70 -8.67 1.47 7.21
C LYS A 70 -9.07 0.41 8.21
N GLU A 71 -9.11 0.80 9.50
CA GLU A 71 -9.45 -0.12 10.59
C GLU A 71 -8.61 -1.40 10.57
N GLY A 72 -7.33 -1.29 10.20
CA GLY A 72 -6.35 -2.38 10.12
C GLY A 72 -6.43 -3.23 8.85
N LEU A 73 -7.36 -3.00 7.96
CA LEU A 73 -7.47 -3.71 6.68
C LEU A 73 -6.86 -2.89 5.55
N TYR A 74 -6.23 -3.55 4.58
CA TYR A 74 -5.88 -2.88 3.34
C TYR A 74 -7.11 -2.23 2.71
N ASN A 75 -7.05 -0.94 2.41
CA ASN A 75 -8.19 -0.22 1.83
C ASN A 75 -7.72 0.99 1.02
N GLY A 76 -7.45 0.79 -0.24
CA GLY A 76 -6.89 1.77 -1.15
C GLY A 76 -5.68 1.25 -1.89
N LYS A 77 -4.70 2.10 -2.11
CA LYS A 77 -3.47 1.80 -2.83
C LYS A 77 -2.64 0.72 -2.13
N TYR A 78 -2.00 -0.13 -2.92
CA TYR A 78 -1.06 -1.14 -2.47
C TYR A 78 0.12 -1.22 -3.42
N GLU A 79 1.32 -1.18 -2.88
CA GLU A 79 2.57 -1.42 -3.58
C GLU A 79 3.46 -2.34 -2.75
N GLU A 80 4.15 -3.24 -3.42
CA GLU A 80 5.16 -4.12 -2.86
C GLU A 80 6.47 -3.91 -3.57
N HIS A 81 7.54 -3.72 -2.81
CA HIS A 81 8.88 -3.42 -3.30
C HIS A 81 9.89 -4.40 -2.74
N GLU A 82 10.82 -4.86 -3.58
CA GLU A 82 12.01 -5.60 -3.19
C GLU A 82 13.25 -4.90 -3.76
N TYR A 83 14.31 -4.75 -2.94
CA TYR A 83 15.54 -4.05 -3.32
C TYR A 83 15.26 -2.66 -3.94
N ASN A 84 14.28 -1.92 -3.38
CA ASN A 84 13.78 -0.63 -3.87
C ASN A 84 13.17 -0.65 -5.30
N LYS A 85 12.83 -1.81 -5.82
CA LYS A 85 12.13 -1.96 -7.09
C LYS A 85 10.68 -2.35 -6.85
N LEU A 86 9.76 -1.72 -7.58
CA LEU A 86 8.35 -2.09 -7.56
C LEU A 86 8.18 -3.47 -8.20
N ILE A 87 7.65 -4.43 -7.44
CA ILE A 87 7.38 -5.79 -7.92
C ILE A 87 5.89 -6.08 -8.08
N CYS A 88 5.05 -5.39 -7.31
CA CYS A 88 3.59 -5.53 -7.41
C CYS A 88 2.90 -4.21 -7.07
N GLU A 89 1.83 -3.87 -7.79
CA GLU A 89 0.93 -2.77 -7.43
C GLU A 89 -0.53 -3.17 -7.68
N GLY A 90 -1.43 -2.52 -6.96
CA GLY A 90 -2.86 -2.72 -7.11
C GLY A 90 -3.67 -1.91 -6.11
N ALA A 91 -4.92 -2.31 -5.89
CA ALA A 91 -5.77 -1.71 -4.88
C ALA A 91 -6.56 -2.76 -4.11
N TYR A 92 -6.86 -2.43 -2.87
CA TYR A 92 -7.71 -3.22 -1.99
C TYR A 92 -8.96 -2.43 -1.59
N LYS A 93 -10.02 -3.15 -1.31
CA LYS A 93 -11.23 -2.64 -0.66
C LYS A 93 -11.58 -3.57 0.49
N GLU A 94 -11.64 -3.02 1.70
CA GLU A 94 -12.01 -3.78 2.91
C GLU A 94 -11.20 -5.09 3.08
N GLY A 95 -9.88 -5.04 2.80
CA GLY A 95 -8.97 -6.18 2.90
C GLY A 95 -9.00 -7.16 1.72
N ARG A 96 -9.77 -6.89 0.66
CA ARG A 96 -9.91 -7.75 -0.53
C ARG A 96 -9.33 -7.06 -1.76
N LYS A 97 -8.61 -7.80 -2.61
CA LYS A 97 -8.15 -7.27 -3.90
C LYS A 97 -9.31 -6.75 -4.72
N ASN A 98 -9.20 -5.51 -5.23
CA ASN A 98 -10.26 -4.88 -6.01
C ASN A 98 -9.65 -3.95 -7.07
N GLY A 99 -9.87 -4.25 -8.34
CA GLY A 99 -9.23 -3.57 -9.46
C GLY A 99 -8.10 -4.37 -10.08
N VAL A 100 -7.26 -3.72 -10.87
CA VAL A 100 -6.16 -4.36 -11.60
C VAL A 100 -4.92 -4.45 -10.71
N PHE A 101 -4.38 -5.66 -10.56
CA PHE A 101 -3.07 -5.93 -9.98
C PHE A 101 -2.06 -6.13 -11.10
N LYS A 102 -0.91 -5.48 -10.98
CA LYS A 102 0.20 -5.58 -11.91
C LYS A 102 1.42 -6.15 -11.22
N MET A 103 2.11 -7.04 -11.89
CA MET A 103 3.37 -7.64 -11.44
C MET A 103 4.48 -7.30 -12.41
N TYR A 104 5.65 -6.98 -11.86
CA TYR A 104 6.82 -6.54 -12.62
C TYR A 104 7.98 -7.53 -12.49
N SER A 105 8.90 -7.51 -13.45
CA SER A 105 10.18 -8.21 -13.38
C SER A 105 11.20 -7.38 -12.60
N ASP A 106 12.35 -7.99 -12.29
CA ASP A 106 13.48 -7.32 -11.63
C ASP A 106 14.05 -6.14 -12.45
N GLU A 107 13.81 -6.14 -13.78
CA GLU A 107 14.15 -5.02 -14.67
C GLU A 107 13.04 -3.95 -14.75
N GLY A 108 11.96 -4.09 -13.96
CA GLY A 108 10.83 -3.15 -13.96
C GLY A 108 9.87 -3.29 -15.14
N ARG A 109 9.91 -4.41 -15.88
CA ARG A 109 9.00 -4.66 -17.01
C ARG A 109 7.72 -5.32 -16.51
N LEU A 110 6.59 -4.90 -17.04
CA LEU A 110 5.29 -5.52 -16.76
C LEU A 110 5.28 -6.99 -17.23
N LYS A 111 5.00 -7.91 -16.32
CA LYS A 111 4.90 -9.36 -16.57
C LYS A 111 3.47 -9.85 -16.63
N GLU A 112 2.63 -9.31 -15.75
CA GLU A 112 1.29 -9.84 -15.57
C GLU A 112 0.34 -8.75 -15.09
N GLU A 113 -0.90 -8.77 -15.58
CA GLU A 113 -2.04 -8.01 -15.06
C GLU A 113 -3.19 -8.96 -14.75
N LYS A 114 -3.81 -8.78 -13.60
CA LYS A 114 -4.99 -9.53 -13.16
C LYS A 114 -6.06 -8.59 -12.65
N SER A 115 -7.28 -8.72 -13.15
CA SER A 115 -8.43 -7.97 -12.63
C SER A 115 -9.11 -8.74 -11.52
N TYR A 116 -9.42 -8.04 -10.43
CA TYR A 116 -10.07 -8.59 -9.25
C TYR A 116 -11.31 -7.79 -8.86
N LYS A 117 -12.32 -8.48 -8.36
CA LYS A 117 -13.48 -7.90 -7.70
C LYS A 117 -13.76 -8.69 -6.42
N ASP A 118 -13.81 -7.99 -5.30
CA ASP A 118 -14.05 -8.56 -3.98
C ASP A 118 -13.16 -9.78 -3.65
N GLY A 119 -11.89 -9.73 -4.07
CA GLY A 119 -10.86 -10.75 -3.84
C GLY A 119 -10.86 -11.90 -4.85
N LYS A 120 -11.79 -11.94 -5.78
CA LYS A 120 -11.88 -12.99 -6.83
C LYS A 120 -11.40 -12.44 -8.16
N LEU A 121 -10.82 -13.31 -9.00
CA LEU A 121 -10.55 -12.95 -10.39
C LEU A 121 -11.87 -12.63 -11.11
N ASP A 122 -11.93 -11.42 -11.69
CA ASP A 122 -13.09 -10.90 -12.41
C ASP A 122 -12.59 -9.96 -13.51
N GLY A 123 -12.70 -10.38 -14.78
CA GLY A 123 -12.23 -9.66 -15.93
C GLY A 123 -10.90 -10.17 -16.49
N ALA A 124 -10.10 -9.27 -17.06
CA ALA A 124 -8.92 -9.65 -17.82
C ALA A 124 -7.76 -10.16 -16.94
N HIS A 125 -7.12 -11.22 -17.41
CA HIS A 125 -5.82 -11.68 -16.96
C HIS A 125 -4.88 -11.74 -18.16
N LYS A 126 -3.81 -10.92 -18.15
CA LYS A 126 -2.84 -10.80 -19.23
C LYS A 126 -1.46 -11.16 -18.75
N THR A 127 -0.71 -11.87 -19.56
CA THR A 127 0.74 -12.05 -19.41
C THR A 127 1.46 -11.38 -20.57
N TYR A 128 2.70 -10.96 -20.35
CA TYR A 128 3.46 -10.16 -21.29
C TYR A 128 4.84 -10.78 -21.55
N TYR A 129 5.27 -10.74 -22.79
CA TYR A 129 6.67 -11.01 -23.17
C TYR A 129 7.59 -9.89 -22.64
N THR A 130 8.88 -10.16 -22.56
CA THR A 130 9.91 -9.16 -22.22
C THR A 130 9.94 -7.97 -23.19
N THR A 131 9.37 -8.12 -24.37
CA THR A 131 9.18 -7.05 -25.37
C THR A 131 8.03 -6.10 -25.04
N GLY A 132 7.20 -6.41 -24.01
CA GLY A 132 6.01 -5.67 -23.65
C GLY A 132 4.75 -6.03 -24.45
N LYS A 133 4.86 -6.96 -25.40
CA LYS A 133 3.69 -7.46 -26.15
C LYS A 133 2.93 -8.48 -25.30
N VAL A 134 1.59 -8.50 -25.44
CA VAL A 134 0.74 -9.51 -24.80
C VAL A 134 1.11 -10.89 -25.29
N GLU A 135 1.45 -11.78 -24.36
CA GLU A 135 1.70 -13.19 -24.61
C GLU A 135 0.40 -14.01 -24.57
N ARG A 136 -0.41 -13.73 -23.55
CA ARG A 136 -1.69 -14.44 -23.32
C ARG A 136 -2.69 -13.50 -22.68
N GLU A 137 -3.95 -13.68 -23.07
CA GLU A 137 -5.09 -13.00 -22.45
C GLU A 137 -6.21 -14.02 -22.18
N ARG A 138 -6.82 -13.93 -21.00
CA ARG A 138 -8.01 -14.69 -20.58
C ARG A 138 -8.97 -13.75 -19.87
N ASN A 139 -10.27 -14.06 -19.94
CA ASN A 139 -11.31 -13.38 -19.18
C ASN A 139 -11.97 -14.36 -18.20
N TYR A 140 -12.21 -13.88 -16.98
CA TYR A 140 -12.82 -14.61 -15.88
C TYR A 140 -14.16 -13.98 -15.50
#